data_2c6ef822f979ed0e61923a4e983c0261
#
_entry.id   2c6ef822f979ed0e61923a4e983c0261
#
_cell.length_a   1.000
_cell.length_b   1.000
_cell.length_c   1.000
_cell.angle_alpha   90.00
_cell.angle_beta   90.00
_cell.angle_gamma   90.00
#
_symmetry.space_group_name_H-M   'P 1'
#
loop_
_entity.id
_entity.type
_entity.pdbx_description
1 polymer ?
#
loop_
_entity_poly.entity_id
_entity_poly.type
_entity_poly.pdbx_seq_one_letter_code
_entity_poly.pdbx_strand_id
1 'polypeptide(L)'
;PEPLTSLASARGSRRAALILVLAGIVLACKGLRNILLHQLGDRENDRRAGLRTFVLARGPVRTLDLINRFLLPVEVGALAAVLGLLAPTAPVWAGFAAFLAFTALMFSAWKFPYLPRRQLRFKFLYFLNDFYEEWLPPTALGIAVARHAELWPLLPLHFALFPRGLAKIPRNFAVLRENLANAADF
;
A
#
# COMPACT_ATOMS: atom_id res chain seq x y z
N PRO A 1 9.21 -32.63 31.20
CA PRO A 1 9.21 -31.17 30.93
C PRO A 1 9.10 -30.78 29.46
N GLU A 2 8.84 -31.71 28.50
CA GLU A 2 8.83 -31.44 27.05
C GLU A 2 7.52 -30.94 26.40
N PRO A 3 6.31 -31.00 26.99
CA PRO A 3 5.10 -30.64 26.25
C PRO A 3 4.92 -29.14 26.01
N LEU A 4 5.52 -28.24 26.81
CA LEU A 4 5.33 -26.79 26.67
C LEU A 4 6.18 -26.18 25.54
N THR A 5 7.38 -26.69 25.32
CA THR A 5 8.25 -26.23 24.21
C THR A 5 7.71 -26.65 22.85
N SER A 6 7.12 -27.83 22.74
CA SER A 6 6.49 -28.32 21.50
C SER A 6 5.23 -27.53 21.14
N LEU A 7 4.40 -27.15 22.13
CA LEU A 7 3.21 -26.34 21.92
C LEU A 7 3.55 -24.90 21.52
N ALA A 8 4.59 -24.31 22.11
CA ALA A 8 5.08 -22.98 21.73
C ALA A 8 5.61 -22.95 20.29
N SER A 9 6.39 -23.98 19.90
CA SER A 9 6.89 -24.15 18.52
C SER A 9 5.76 -24.32 17.51
N ALA A 10 4.77 -25.17 17.82
CA ALA A 10 3.61 -25.39 16.95
C ALA A 10 2.74 -24.11 16.79
N ARG A 11 2.58 -23.32 17.84
CA ARG A 11 1.88 -22.02 17.76
C ARG A 11 2.65 -21.02 16.91
N GLY A 12 3.96 -20.94 17.06
CA GLY A 12 4.84 -20.10 16.23
C GLY A 12 4.74 -20.45 14.76
N SER A 13 4.81 -21.74 14.42
CA SER A 13 4.69 -22.24 13.04
C SER A 13 3.31 -21.92 12.42
N ARG A 14 2.21 -22.12 13.15
CA ARG A 14 0.86 -21.79 12.67
C ARG A 14 0.69 -20.30 12.44
N ARG A 15 1.21 -19.45 13.33
CA ARG A 15 1.19 -17.98 13.18
C ARG A 15 1.98 -17.54 11.95
N ALA A 16 3.17 -18.09 11.73
CA ALA A 16 3.97 -17.81 10.55
C ALA A 16 3.25 -18.22 9.26
N ALA A 17 2.67 -19.43 9.23
CA ALA A 17 1.90 -19.90 8.09
C ALA A 17 0.70 -18.98 7.78
N LEU A 18 -0.03 -18.54 8.81
CA LEU A 18 -1.17 -17.64 8.65
C LEU A 18 -0.73 -16.28 8.10
N ILE A 19 0.38 -15.73 8.59
CA ILE A 19 0.96 -14.48 8.08
C ILE A 19 1.30 -14.61 6.59
N LEU A 20 1.94 -15.71 6.19
CA LEU A 20 2.29 -15.97 4.79
C LEU A 20 1.06 -16.07 3.89
N VAL A 21 0.03 -16.78 4.32
CA VAL A 21 -1.24 -16.90 3.57
C VAL A 21 -1.90 -15.52 3.42
N LEU A 22 -2.02 -14.76 4.50
CA LEU A 22 -2.62 -13.42 4.46
C LEU A 22 -1.80 -12.45 3.60
N ALA A 23 -0.47 -12.50 3.69
CA ALA A 23 0.41 -11.71 2.83
C ALA A 23 0.23 -12.08 1.35
N GLY A 24 0.08 -13.38 1.05
CA GLY A 24 -0.25 -13.86 -0.29
C GLY A 24 -1.57 -13.28 -0.81
N ILE A 25 -2.61 -13.24 0.03
CA ILE A 25 -3.91 -12.63 -0.30
C ILE A 25 -3.75 -11.14 -0.58
N VAL A 26 -3.01 -10.40 0.26
CA VAL A 26 -2.73 -8.97 0.05
C VAL A 26 -2.06 -8.74 -1.31
N LEU A 27 -1.00 -9.50 -1.60
CA LEU A 27 -0.26 -9.37 -2.86
C LEU A 27 -1.10 -9.73 -4.08
N ALA A 28 -1.92 -10.77 -3.99
CA ALA A 28 -2.83 -11.17 -5.07
C ALA A 28 -3.89 -10.10 -5.35
N CYS A 29 -4.54 -9.58 -4.30
CA CYS A 29 -5.53 -8.50 -4.43
C CYS A 29 -4.88 -7.21 -4.96
N LYS A 30 -3.71 -6.80 -4.44
CA LYS A 30 -2.93 -5.67 -4.94
C LYS A 30 -2.59 -5.83 -6.42
N GLY A 31 -2.06 -6.98 -6.81
CA GLY A 31 -1.66 -7.27 -8.19
C GLY A 31 -2.85 -7.19 -9.14
N LEU A 32 -3.95 -7.86 -8.81
CA LEU A 32 -5.16 -7.85 -9.63
C LEU A 32 -5.78 -6.46 -9.71
N ARG A 33 -5.87 -5.75 -8.59
CA ARG A 33 -6.36 -4.37 -8.55
C ARG A 33 -5.53 -3.45 -9.46
N ASN A 34 -4.21 -3.53 -9.39
CA ASN A 34 -3.32 -2.72 -10.23
C ASN A 34 -3.50 -3.02 -11.71
N ILE A 35 -3.56 -4.31 -12.10
CA ILE A 35 -3.82 -4.71 -13.49
C ILE A 35 -5.15 -4.13 -13.99
N LEU A 36 -6.22 -4.24 -13.21
CA LEU A 36 -7.53 -3.72 -13.59
C LEU A 36 -7.54 -2.20 -13.68
N LEU A 37 -6.82 -1.48 -12.80
CA LEU A 37 -6.68 -0.03 -12.86
C LEU A 37 -5.90 0.43 -14.10
N HIS A 38 -4.82 -0.28 -14.48
CA HIS A 38 -4.10 -0.03 -15.72
C HIS A 38 -5.02 -0.24 -16.93
N GLN A 39 -5.74 -1.36 -17.01
CA GLN A 39 -6.69 -1.60 -18.10
C GLN A 39 -7.82 -0.56 -18.16
N LEU A 40 -8.24 0.00 -17.01
CA LEU A 40 -9.21 1.10 -16.99
C LEU A 40 -8.62 2.39 -17.56
N GLY A 41 -7.33 2.68 -17.28
CA GLY A 41 -6.59 3.81 -17.82
C GLY A 41 -6.36 3.68 -19.34
N ASP A 42 -5.99 2.49 -19.77
CA ASP A 42 -5.60 2.21 -21.15
C ASP A 42 -6.76 1.74 -22.05
N ARG A 43 -7.98 1.74 -21.54
CA ARG A 43 -9.15 1.17 -22.20
C ARG A 43 -9.32 1.58 -23.67
N GLU A 44 -9.07 2.84 -23.98
CA GLU A 44 -9.26 3.34 -25.34
C GLU A 44 -8.12 2.86 -26.27
N ASN A 45 -6.88 2.84 -25.76
CA ASN A 45 -5.74 2.30 -26.49
C ASN A 45 -5.90 0.80 -26.74
N ASP A 46 -6.35 0.04 -25.72
CA ASP A 46 -6.62 -1.39 -25.81
C ASP A 46 -7.69 -1.68 -26.88
N ARG A 47 -8.74 -0.84 -26.93
CA ARG A 47 -9.79 -0.97 -27.96
C ARG A 47 -9.25 -0.75 -29.37
N ARG A 48 -8.43 0.30 -29.55
CA ARG A 48 -7.82 0.60 -30.87
C ARG A 48 -6.84 -0.49 -31.30
N ALA A 49 -6.13 -1.08 -30.35
CA ALA A 49 -5.19 -2.17 -30.59
C ALA A 49 -5.88 -3.54 -30.76
N GLY A 50 -7.20 -3.62 -30.67
CA GLY A 50 -7.96 -4.88 -30.79
C GLY A 50 -7.72 -5.87 -29.64
N LEU A 51 -7.21 -5.42 -28.49
CA LEU A 51 -6.89 -6.28 -27.34
C LEU A 51 -8.18 -6.76 -26.65
N ARG A 52 -8.10 -7.95 -26.05
CA ARG A 52 -9.19 -8.52 -25.24
C ARG A 52 -8.82 -8.41 -23.75
N THR A 53 -9.18 -7.28 -23.14
CA THR A 53 -8.95 -7.05 -21.70
C THR A 53 -10.23 -7.28 -20.89
N PHE A 54 -10.09 -7.52 -19.59
CA PHE A 54 -11.23 -7.68 -18.69
C PHE A 54 -12.15 -6.45 -18.71
N VAL A 55 -11.56 -5.26 -18.73
CA VAL A 55 -12.30 -3.99 -18.75
C VAL A 55 -13.10 -3.82 -20.05
N LEU A 56 -12.55 -4.22 -21.19
CA LEU A 56 -13.28 -4.19 -22.45
C LEU A 56 -14.44 -5.22 -22.47
N ALA A 57 -14.21 -6.41 -21.89
CA ALA A 57 -15.22 -7.47 -21.86
C ALA A 57 -16.36 -7.21 -20.85
N ARG A 58 -16.03 -6.67 -19.66
CA ARG A 58 -17.00 -6.51 -18.54
C ARG A 58 -17.48 -5.09 -18.34
N GLY A 59 -16.80 -4.13 -18.94
CA GLY A 59 -17.09 -2.71 -18.82
C GLY A 59 -16.48 -2.07 -17.55
N PRO A 60 -16.29 -0.73 -17.57
CA PRO A 60 -15.60 -0.01 -16.50
C PRO A 60 -16.37 0.00 -15.18
N VAL A 61 -17.69 0.03 -15.21
CA VAL A 61 -18.54 0.06 -14.01
C VAL A 61 -18.39 -1.23 -13.21
N ARG A 62 -18.52 -2.39 -13.87
CA ARG A 62 -18.37 -3.70 -13.21
C ARG A 62 -16.95 -3.92 -12.71
N THR A 63 -15.95 -3.42 -13.43
CA THR A 63 -14.55 -3.48 -12.99
C THR A 63 -14.33 -2.67 -11.71
N LEU A 64 -14.85 -1.43 -11.66
CA LEU A 64 -14.77 -0.60 -10.46
C LEU A 64 -15.56 -1.20 -9.28
N ASP A 65 -16.71 -1.83 -9.53
CA ASP A 65 -17.47 -2.53 -8.51
C ASP A 65 -16.68 -3.72 -7.93
N LEU A 66 -16.02 -4.52 -8.79
CA LEU A 66 -15.14 -5.61 -8.34
C LEU A 66 -14.00 -5.09 -7.47
N ILE A 67 -13.35 -4.00 -7.89
CA ILE A 67 -12.26 -3.39 -7.12
C ILE A 67 -12.78 -2.90 -5.76
N ASN A 68 -13.84 -2.09 -5.75
CA ASN A 68 -14.30 -1.39 -4.55
C ASN A 68 -15.05 -2.28 -3.56
N ARG A 69 -15.82 -3.26 -4.05
CA ARG A 69 -16.66 -4.11 -3.20
C ARG A 69 -16.01 -5.42 -2.80
N PHE A 70 -14.99 -5.84 -3.51
CA PHE A 70 -14.34 -7.13 -3.24
C PHE A 70 -12.83 -7.00 -3.03
N LEU A 71 -12.07 -6.58 -4.04
CA LEU A 71 -10.60 -6.61 -3.96
C LEU A 71 -10.06 -5.71 -2.85
N LEU A 72 -10.49 -4.46 -2.80
CA LEU A 72 -10.01 -3.49 -1.80
C LEU A 72 -10.39 -3.86 -0.36
N PRO A 73 -11.64 -4.25 -0.04
CA PRO A 73 -11.98 -4.72 1.31
C PRO A 73 -11.20 -5.96 1.75
N VAL A 74 -11.01 -6.94 0.84
CA VAL A 74 -10.22 -8.15 1.15
C VAL A 74 -8.76 -7.80 1.35
N GLU A 75 -8.18 -6.95 0.50
CA GLU A 75 -6.80 -6.45 0.63
C GLU A 75 -6.58 -5.74 1.96
N VAL A 76 -7.45 -4.79 2.31
CA VAL A 76 -7.34 -4.02 3.57
C VAL A 76 -7.56 -4.91 4.79
N GLY A 77 -8.55 -5.80 4.76
CA GLY A 77 -8.82 -6.73 5.84
C GLY A 77 -7.65 -7.70 6.09
N ALA A 78 -7.10 -8.29 5.02
CA ALA A 78 -5.93 -9.15 5.10
C ALA A 78 -4.68 -8.39 5.59
N LEU A 79 -4.46 -7.16 5.11
CA LEU A 79 -3.38 -6.29 5.59
C LEU A 79 -3.51 -6.00 7.08
N ALA A 80 -4.70 -5.60 7.54
CA ALA A 80 -4.97 -5.33 8.95
C ALA A 80 -4.70 -6.56 9.81
N ALA A 81 -5.09 -7.76 9.34
CA ALA A 81 -4.82 -9.01 10.02
C ALA A 81 -3.29 -9.31 10.06
N VAL A 82 -2.56 -9.11 8.97
CA VAL A 82 -1.09 -9.25 8.96
C VAL A 82 -0.44 -8.30 9.95
N LEU A 83 -0.81 -7.01 9.93
CA LEU A 83 -0.28 -6.01 10.85
C LEU A 83 -0.60 -6.38 12.31
N GLY A 84 -1.81 -6.84 12.61
CA GLY A 84 -2.21 -7.31 13.93
C GLY A 84 -1.44 -8.54 14.39
N LEU A 85 -1.13 -9.45 13.48
CA LEU A 85 -0.31 -10.63 13.77
C LEU A 85 1.17 -10.30 13.93
N LEU A 86 1.73 -9.43 13.08
CA LEU A 86 3.15 -9.05 13.13
C LEU A 86 3.48 -8.22 14.36
N ALA A 87 2.57 -7.36 14.77
CA ALA A 87 2.85 -6.36 15.78
C ALA A 87 1.72 -6.28 16.82
N PRO A 88 1.86 -7.00 17.93
CA PRO A 88 1.32 -6.48 19.18
C PRO A 88 2.04 -5.19 19.62
N THR A 89 2.95 -4.62 18.80
CA THR A 89 3.81 -3.50 19.14
C THR A 89 3.37 -2.21 18.44
N ALA A 90 3.20 -1.15 19.24
CA ALA A 90 2.83 0.19 18.81
C ALA A 90 3.57 0.77 17.56
N PRO A 91 4.86 0.46 17.27
CA PRO A 91 5.59 1.09 16.17
C PRO A 91 5.02 0.83 14.77
N VAL A 92 4.48 -0.37 14.48
CA VAL A 92 3.93 -0.65 13.13
C VAL A 92 2.64 0.10 12.92
N TRP A 93 1.79 0.18 13.92
CA TRP A 93 0.55 0.96 13.88
C TRP A 93 0.84 2.46 13.80
N ALA A 94 1.88 2.93 14.49
CA ALA A 94 2.34 4.32 14.39
C ALA A 94 2.81 4.64 12.97
N GLY A 95 3.58 3.77 12.32
CA GLY A 95 3.99 3.90 10.92
C GLY A 95 2.80 3.93 9.96
N PHE A 96 1.80 3.07 10.17
CA PHE A 96 0.58 3.07 9.36
C PHE A 96 -0.27 4.33 9.60
N ALA A 97 -0.42 4.76 10.85
CA ALA A 97 -1.13 6.00 11.19
C ALA A 97 -0.43 7.24 10.59
N ALA A 98 0.90 7.30 10.64
CA ALA A 98 1.69 8.36 10.02
C ALA A 98 1.51 8.38 8.50
N PHE A 99 1.51 7.20 7.85
CA PHE A 99 1.20 7.08 6.43
C PHE A 99 -0.21 7.59 6.10
N LEU A 100 -1.23 7.20 6.87
CA LEU A 100 -2.60 7.66 6.66
C LEU A 100 -2.73 9.17 6.85
N ALA A 101 -2.11 9.72 7.90
CA ALA A 101 -2.10 11.16 8.16
C ALA A 101 -1.40 11.95 7.04
N PHE A 102 -0.23 11.47 6.59
CA PHE A 102 0.48 12.07 5.46
C PHE A 102 -0.35 12.00 4.17
N THR A 103 -0.96 10.85 3.88
CA THR A 103 -1.83 10.67 2.71
C THR A 103 -3.04 11.59 2.77
N ALA A 104 -3.70 11.71 3.92
CA ALA A 104 -4.82 12.61 4.13
C ALA A 104 -4.40 14.08 3.92
N LEU A 105 -3.24 14.48 4.45
CA LEU A 105 -2.68 15.80 4.26
C LEU A 105 -2.38 16.08 2.78
N MET A 106 -1.75 15.16 2.07
CA MET A 106 -1.48 15.27 0.63
C MET A 106 -2.78 15.41 -0.16
N PHE A 107 -3.81 14.63 0.15
CA PHE A 107 -5.11 14.76 -0.50
C PHE A 107 -5.82 16.07 -0.18
N SER A 108 -5.79 16.56 1.04
CA SER A 108 -6.39 17.84 1.43
C SER A 108 -5.71 19.03 0.73
N ALA A 109 -4.38 18.98 0.60
CA ALA A 109 -3.60 20.02 -0.08
C ALA A 109 -3.73 20.02 -1.60
N TRP A 110 -4.21 18.93 -2.22
CA TRP A 110 -4.36 18.81 -3.67
C TRP A 110 -5.60 19.53 -4.23
N LYS A 111 -6.21 20.45 -3.53
CA LYS A 111 -7.37 21.23 -4.00
C LYS A 111 -8.40 20.34 -4.73
N PHE A 112 -9.02 19.44 -3.98
CA PHE A 112 -10.02 18.47 -4.45
C PHE A 112 -11.07 18.98 -5.45
N PRO A 113 -11.48 20.26 -5.48
CA PRO A 113 -12.50 20.76 -6.41
C PRO A 113 -12.10 20.67 -7.89
N TYR A 114 -10.79 20.68 -8.20
CA TYR A 114 -10.31 20.75 -9.58
C TYR A 114 -9.97 19.40 -10.23
N LEU A 115 -9.91 18.33 -9.44
CA LEU A 115 -9.75 17.01 -10.03
C LEU A 115 -11.13 16.45 -10.40
N PRO A 116 -11.38 16.08 -11.67
CA PRO A 116 -12.61 15.39 -12.03
C PRO A 116 -12.82 14.21 -11.07
N ARG A 117 -14.03 14.07 -10.51
CA ARG A 117 -14.37 13.00 -9.55
C ARG A 117 -13.91 11.61 -9.98
N ARG A 118 -13.79 11.37 -11.30
CA ARG A 118 -13.22 10.14 -11.88
C ARG A 118 -11.72 9.98 -11.61
N GLN A 119 -10.91 11.03 -11.75
CA GLN A 119 -9.45 10.95 -11.54
C GLN A 119 -9.09 10.82 -10.06
N LEU A 120 -9.87 11.43 -9.17
CA LEU A 120 -9.73 11.27 -7.72
C LEU A 120 -9.93 9.82 -7.27
N ARG A 121 -10.97 9.16 -7.76
CA ARG A 121 -11.24 7.75 -7.45
C ARG A 121 -10.09 6.85 -7.92
N PHE A 122 -9.53 7.10 -9.10
CA PHE A 122 -8.38 6.34 -9.60
C PHE A 122 -7.13 6.53 -8.74
N LYS A 123 -6.74 7.77 -8.43
CA LYS A 123 -5.57 8.05 -7.59
C LYS A 123 -5.72 7.49 -6.18
N PHE A 124 -6.92 7.59 -5.60
CA PHE A 124 -7.20 7.02 -4.29
C PHE A 124 -7.01 5.50 -4.26
N LEU A 125 -7.35 4.79 -5.33
CA LEU A 125 -7.20 3.34 -5.38
C LEU A 125 -5.73 2.87 -5.43
N TYR A 126 -4.78 3.77 -5.73
CA TYR A 126 -3.34 3.48 -5.69
C TYR A 126 -2.68 3.82 -4.34
N PHE A 127 -3.39 4.45 -3.40
CA PHE A 127 -2.78 4.95 -2.15
C PHE A 127 -2.07 3.85 -1.34
N LEU A 128 -2.63 2.65 -1.30
CA LEU A 128 -2.03 1.51 -0.60
C LEU A 128 -0.71 1.04 -1.23
N ASN A 129 -0.49 1.30 -2.52
CA ASN A 129 0.76 0.93 -3.17
C ASN A 129 1.95 1.67 -2.54
N ASP A 130 1.79 2.96 -2.26
CA ASP A 130 2.82 3.76 -1.61
C ASP A 130 3.12 3.22 -0.19
N PHE A 131 2.08 2.77 0.53
CA PHE A 131 2.29 2.11 1.82
C PHE A 131 3.12 0.84 1.69
N TYR A 132 2.79 -0.06 0.79
CA TYR A 132 3.50 -1.34 0.62
C TYR A 132 4.93 -1.16 0.11
N GLU A 133 5.16 -0.20 -0.76
CA GLU A 133 6.42 -0.05 -1.48
C GLU A 133 7.39 0.91 -0.79
N GLU A 134 6.87 1.92 -0.10
CA GLU A 134 7.68 3.02 0.40
C GLU A 134 7.67 3.15 1.92
N TRP A 135 6.57 2.82 2.59
CA TRP A 135 6.43 3.02 4.04
C TRP A 135 6.62 1.74 4.86
N LEU A 136 6.00 0.64 4.43
CA LEU A 136 6.04 -0.62 5.18
C LEU A 136 7.45 -1.22 5.26
N PRO A 137 8.24 -1.33 4.18
CA PRO A 137 9.56 -1.95 4.25
C PRO A 137 10.53 -1.21 5.18
N PRO A 138 10.74 0.13 5.06
CA PRO A 138 11.65 0.82 5.97
C PRO A 138 11.13 0.86 7.41
N THR A 139 9.81 0.88 7.64
CA THR A 139 9.23 0.78 8.97
C THR A 139 9.53 -0.58 9.61
N ALA A 140 9.28 -1.67 8.87
CA ALA A 140 9.56 -3.02 9.34
C ALA A 140 11.06 -3.23 9.59
N LEU A 141 11.91 -2.73 8.69
CA LEU A 141 13.36 -2.80 8.82
C LEU A 141 13.86 -1.96 10.01
N GLY A 142 13.33 -0.75 10.21
CA GLY A 142 13.67 0.09 11.38
C GLY A 142 13.31 -0.59 12.69
N ILE A 143 12.16 -1.28 12.76
CA ILE A 143 11.76 -2.08 13.93
C ILE A 143 12.72 -3.27 14.14
N ALA A 144 13.12 -3.94 13.06
CA ALA A 144 14.07 -5.05 13.13
C ALA A 144 15.44 -4.57 13.65
N VAL A 145 15.95 -3.46 13.14
CA VAL A 145 17.21 -2.84 13.58
C VAL A 145 17.13 -2.39 15.04
N ALA A 146 16.00 -1.83 15.49
CA ALA A 146 15.83 -1.44 16.89
C ALA A 146 15.87 -2.63 17.87
N ARG A 147 15.58 -3.85 17.39
CA ARG A 147 15.65 -5.09 18.19
C ARG A 147 16.95 -5.85 17.99
N HIS A 148 17.56 -5.71 16.84
CA HIS A 148 18.73 -6.43 16.36
C HIS A 148 19.66 -5.42 15.67
N ALA A 149 20.48 -4.74 16.47
CA ALA A 149 21.34 -3.65 15.98
C ALA A 149 22.30 -4.09 14.86
N GLU A 150 22.67 -5.38 14.82
CA GLU A 150 23.48 -5.98 13.77
C GLU A 150 22.85 -5.88 12.36
N LEU A 151 21.54 -5.66 12.27
CA LEU A 151 20.83 -5.51 11.00
C LEU A 151 20.90 -4.10 10.39
N TRP A 152 21.57 -3.15 11.08
CA TRP A 152 21.65 -1.75 10.60
C TRP A 152 22.16 -1.60 9.14
N PRO A 153 23.07 -2.45 8.59
CA PRO A 153 23.53 -2.29 7.21
C PRO A 153 22.43 -2.51 6.18
N LEU A 154 21.33 -3.21 6.56
CA LEU A 154 20.20 -3.44 5.68
C LEU A 154 19.40 -2.14 5.39
N LEU A 155 19.45 -1.13 6.26
CA LEU A 155 18.78 0.15 6.02
C LEU A 155 19.37 0.89 4.81
N PRO A 156 20.68 1.24 4.79
CA PRO A 156 21.27 1.87 3.62
C PRO A 156 21.19 0.98 2.37
N LEU A 157 21.33 -0.33 2.52
CA LEU A 157 21.19 -1.27 1.41
C LEU A 157 19.77 -1.21 0.81
N HIS A 158 18.73 -1.18 1.65
CA HIS A 158 17.35 -1.05 1.19
C HIS A 158 17.16 0.23 0.36
N PHE A 159 17.64 1.37 0.86
CA PHE A 159 17.51 2.64 0.16
C PHE A 159 18.38 2.71 -1.11
N ALA A 160 19.52 2.04 -1.14
CA ALA A 160 20.34 1.93 -2.35
C ALA A 160 19.65 1.09 -3.44
N LEU A 161 18.99 0.00 -3.06
CA LEU A 161 18.25 -0.88 -3.99
C LEU A 161 16.89 -0.28 -4.41
N PHE A 162 16.25 0.50 -3.54
CA PHE A 162 14.93 1.09 -3.77
C PHE A 162 14.94 2.63 -3.59
N PRO A 163 15.72 3.37 -4.41
CA PRO A 163 15.92 4.81 -4.24
C PRO A 163 14.65 5.64 -4.52
N ARG A 164 13.65 5.07 -5.19
CA ARG A 164 12.41 5.78 -5.56
C ARG A 164 11.64 6.30 -4.35
N GLY A 165 11.61 5.56 -3.24
CA GLY A 165 10.95 5.99 -2.01
C GLY A 165 11.60 7.26 -1.45
N LEU A 166 12.94 7.29 -1.37
CA LEU A 166 13.68 8.50 -0.93
C LEU A 166 13.47 9.69 -1.86
N ALA A 167 13.49 9.46 -3.19
CA ALA A 167 13.31 10.53 -4.17
C ALA A 167 11.88 11.12 -4.17
N LYS A 168 10.86 10.34 -3.80
CA LYS A 168 9.48 10.81 -3.69
C LYS A 168 9.24 11.69 -2.47
N ILE A 169 9.95 11.48 -1.35
CA ILE A 169 9.78 12.26 -0.12
C ILE A 169 9.95 13.76 -0.37
N PRO A 170 11.12 14.26 -0.86
CA PRO A 170 11.29 15.69 -1.12
C PRO A 170 10.32 16.21 -2.18
N ARG A 171 10.02 15.42 -3.21
CA ARG A 171 9.03 15.78 -4.24
C ARG A 171 7.63 15.97 -3.64
N ASN A 172 7.18 15.06 -2.78
CA ASN A 172 5.87 15.15 -2.14
C ASN A 172 5.79 16.37 -1.21
N PHE A 173 6.87 16.67 -0.48
CA PHE A 173 6.94 17.88 0.34
C PHE A 173 6.96 19.16 -0.49
N ALA A 174 7.66 19.17 -1.64
CA ALA A 174 7.64 20.31 -2.56
C ALA A 174 6.22 20.57 -3.10
N VAL A 175 5.53 19.53 -3.56
CA VAL A 175 4.13 19.61 -4.01
C VAL A 175 3.19 20.06 -2.89
N LEU A 176 3.37 19.54 -1.67
CA LEU A 176 2.60 19.96 -0.51
C LEU A 176 2.81 21.44 -0.22
N ARG A 177 4.06 21.91 -0.17
CA ARG A 177 4.42 23.32 0.06
C ARG A 177 3.81 24.25 -0.98
N GLU A 178 3.92 23.89 -2.25
CA GLU A 178 3.33 24.66 -3.37
C GLU A 178 1.81 24.75 -3.25
N ASN A 179 1.15 23.64 -2.94
CA ASN A 179 -0.30 23.61 -2.78
C ASN A 179 -0.78 24.40 -1.55
N LEU A 180 -0.02 24.39 -0.45
CA LEU A 180 -0.34 25.20 0.74
C LEU A 180 -0.11 26.69 0.47
N ALA A 181 0.96 27.08 -0.23
CA ALA A 181 1.19 28.47 -0.63
C ALA A 181 0.03 28.99 -1.50
N ASN A 182 -0.34 28.24 -2.54
CA ASN A 182 -1.45 28.59 -3.42
C ASN A 182 -2.83 28.55 -2.72
N ALA A 183 -2.97 27.89 -1.57
CA ALA A 183 -4.22 27.90 -0.80
C ALA A 183 -4.36 29.15 0.07
N ALA A 184 -3.26 29.83 0.40
CA ALA A 184 -3.25 31.08 1.16
C ALA A 184 -3.66 32.29 0.32
N ASP A 185 -3.66 32.17 -1.02
CA ASP A 185 -4.00 33.24 -1.97
C ASP A 185 -5.49 33.23 -2.37
N PHE A 186 -6.34 32.47 -1.65
CA PHE A 186 -7.80 32.43 -1.78
C PHE A 186 -8.49 32.72 -0.44
#